data_0993428cbd5741cf9ce848b901e8fce6
#
_entry.id   0993428cbd5741cf9ce848b901e8fce6
#
_cell.length_a   1.000
_cell.length_b   1.000
_cell.length_c   1.000
_cell.angle_alpha   90.00
_cell.angle_beta   90.00
_cell.angle_gamma   90.00
#
_symmetry.space_group_name_H-M   'P 1'
#
loop_
_entity.id
_entity.type
_entity.pdbx_description
1 polymer ?
#
loop_
_entity_poly.entity_id
_entity_poly.type
_entity_poly.pdbx_seq_one_letter_code
_entity_poly.pdbx_strand_id
1 'polypeptide(L)'
;MGISTHILDSSKGRPASGVAVTLSRGPFLAPPRPPEMDREGWVTVASGTTDADGRLRLVDEVPEAGMYRIAFDTGTYDPEGFFPRVTIEFTVRGGVPHYHVPLLLSPFGYSTYRGS
;
A
#
# COMPACT_ATOMS: atom_id res chain seq x y z
N MET A 1 10.40 -8.44 8.22
CA MET A 1 11.18 -7.25 7.87
C MET A 1 10.67 -6.68 6.57
N GLY A 2 10.99 -5.45 6.25
CA GLY A 2 10.56 -4.81 5.03
C GLY A 2 9.24 -4.07 5.15
N ILE A 3 8.41 -4.13 4.11
CA ILE A 3 7.13 -3.43 4.08
C ILE A 3 6.04 -4.42 3.75
N SER A 4 5.00 -4.43 4.59
CA SER A 4 3.88 -5.34 4.44
C SER A 4 2.55 -4.64 4.72
N THR A 5 1.46 -5.27 4.30
CA THR A 5 0.10 -4.78 4.55
C THR A 5 -0.80 -5.93 4.96
N HIS A 6 -1.95 -5.58 5.51
CA HIS A 6 -2.99 -6.54 5.91
C HIS A 6 -4.32 -5.83 5.76
N ILE A 7 -5.19 -6.37 4.91
CA ILE A 7 -6.47 -5.75 4.64
C ILE A 7 -7.57 -6.54 5.34
N LEU A 8 -8.34 -5.85 6.16
CA LEU A 8 -9.48 -6.41 6.87
C LEU A 8 -10.75 -5.75 6.37
N ASP A 9 -11.70 -6.58 5.94
CA ASP A 9 -13.03 -6.12 5.56
C ASP A 9 -13.89 -6.08 6.80
N SER A 10 -14.03 -4.88 7.36
CA SER A 10 -14.71 -4.71 8.65
C SER A 10 -16.23 -4.93 8.53
N SER A 11 -16.80 -4.76 7.33
CA SER A 11 -18.24 -5.00 7.14
C SER A 11 -18.57 -6.49 7.14
N LYS A 12 -17.63 -7.32 6.71
CA LYS A 12 -17.79 -8.78 6.66
C LYS A 12 -17.14 -9.49 7.84
N GLY A 13 -16.34 -8.76 8.62
CA GLY A 13 -15.64 -9.31 9.76
C GLY A 13 -14.58 -10.33 9.37
N ARG A 14 -13.95 -10.18 8.21
CA ARG A 14 -12.95 -11.12 7.72
C ARG A 14 -11.89 -10.44 6.84
N PRO A 15 -10.76 -11.10 6.58
CA PRO A 15 -9.72 -10.54 5.70
C PRO A 15 -10.20 -10.35 4.27
N ALA A 16 -9.64 -9.35 3.59
CA ALA A 16 -9.91 -9.10 2.17
C ALA A 16 -8.82 -9.75 1.33
N SER A 17 -9.16 -10.87 0.71
CA SER A 17 -8.27 -11.64 -0.15
C SER A 17 -8.36 -11.17 -1.60
N GLY A 18 -7.26 -11.30 -2.35
CA GLY A 18 -7.27 -11.04 -3.78
C GLY A 18 -7.24 -9.58 -4.16
N VAL A 19 -6.86 -8.69 -3.25
CA VAL A 19 -6.76 -7.25 -3.55
C VAL A 19 -5.39 -6.94 -4.12
N ALA A 20 -5.37 -6.30 -5.30
CA ALA A 20 -4.12 -5.86 -5.91
C ALA A 20 -3.57 -4.64 -5.18
N VAL A 21 -2.28 -4.67 -4.89
CA VAL A 21 -1.59 -3.66 -4.11
C VAL A 21 -0.29 -3.27 -4.79
N THR A 22 0.01 -1.98 -4.85
CA THR A 22 1.23 -1.46 -5.44
C THR A 22 1.94 -0.55 -4.46
N LEU A 23 3.25 -0.76 -4.30
CA LEU A 23 4.11 0.12 -3.51
C LEU A 23 4.94 0.97 -4.45
N SER A 24 4.95 2.27 -4.23
CA SER A 24 5.72 3.21 -5.02
C SER A 24 6.52 4.14 -4.11
N ARG A 25 7.57 4.73 -4.66
CA ARG A 25 8.37 5.74 -3.96
C ARG A 25 8.37 7.04 -4.73
N GLY A 26 8.55 8.16 -4.04
CA GLY A 26 8.55 9.49 -4.62
C GLY A 26 7.79 10.46 -3.74
N PRO A 27 7.22 11.52 -4.33
CA PRO A 27 7.31 11.86 -5.76
C PRO A 27 8.66 12.51 -6.10
N PHE A 28 9.16 12.22 -7.31
CA PHE A 28 10.38 12.83 -7.83
C PHE A 28 10.00 14.10 -8.57
N LEU A 29 10.16 15.25 -7.92
CA LEU A 29 9.68 16.53 -8.43
C LEU A 29 10.77 17.35 -9.12
N ALA A 30 12.04 16.98 -8.94
CA ALA A 30 13.18 17.68 -9.52
C ALA A 30 14.17 16.70 -10.12
N PRO A 31 14.96 17.12 -11.14
CA PRO A 31 16.00 16.25 -11.70
C PRO A 31 17.07 15.89 -10.68
N PRO A 32 17.72 14.70 -10.82
CA PRO A 32 17.46 13.72 -11.86
C PRO A 32 16.19 12.91 -11.56
N ARG A 33 15.41 12.63 -12.61
CA ARG A 33 14.18 11.87 -12.49
C ARG A 33 14.37 10.48 -13.07
N PRO A 34 13.93 9.42 -12.36
CA PRO A 34 13.97 8.07 -12.91
C PRO A 34 13.12 7.98 -14.18
N PRO A 35 13.60 7.28 -15.22
CA PRO A 35 12.85 7.19 -16.48
C PRO A 35 11.54 6.41 -16.36
N GLU A 36 11.41 5.55 -15.37
CA GLU A 36 10.22 4.72 -15.14
C GLU A 36 9.16 5.39 -14.27
N MET A 37 9.36 6.66 -13.88
CA MET A 37 8.38 7.33 -13.03
C MET A 37 7.08 7.63 -13.78
N ASP A 38 5.97 7.66 -13.04
CA ASP A 38 4.69 8.05 -13.60
C ASP A 38 4.58 9.57 -13.73
N ARG A 39 3.40 10.06 -14.17
CA ARG A 39 3.17 11.50 -14.38
C ARG A 39 3.33 12.33 -13.12
N GLU A 40 3.05 11.74 -11.98
CA GLU A 40 3.10 12.44 -10.71
C GLU A 40 4.45 12.32 -10.02
N GLY A 41 5.38 11.62 -10.64
CA GLY A 41 6.72 11.46 -10.11
C GLY A 41 6.92 10.23 -9.22
N TRP A 42 5.99 9.27 -9.25
CA TRP A 42 6.10 8.04 -8.46
C TRP A 42 6.70 6.91 -9.28
N VAL A 43 7.51 6.10 -8.62
CA VAL A 43 8.15 4.94 -9.23
C VAL A 43 7.67 3.69 -8.50
N THR A 44 7.13 2.72 -9.26
CA THR A 44 6.72 1.45 -8.68
C THR A 44 7.91 0.68 -8.15
N VAL A 45 7.85 0.28 -6.89
CA VAL A 45 8.88 -0.51 -6.23
C VAL A 45 8.51 -1.99 -6.22
N ALA A 46 7.25 -2.29 -5.94
CA ALA A 46 6.77 -3.66 -5.84
C ALA A 46 5.26 -3.69 -6.00
N SER A 47 4.72 -4.85 -6.37
CA SER A 47 3.29 -5.05 -6.43
C SER A 47 2.97 -6.51 -6.13
N GLY A 48 1.72 -6.77 -5.78
CA GLY A 48 1.25 -8.12 -5.50
C GLY A 48 -0.23 -8.11 -5.19
N THR A 49 -0.69 -9.24 -4.68
CA THR A 49 -2.11 -9.46 -4.38
C THR A 49 -2.21 -10.06 -2.98
N THR A 50 -3.16 -9.60 -2.18
CA THR A 50 -3.32 -10.14 -0.84
C THR A 50 -3.71 -11.61 -0.87
N ASP A 51 -3.20 -12.38 0.10
CA ASP A 51 -3.46 -13.80 0.23
C ASP A 51 -4.81 -14.07 0.93
N ALA A 52 -5.07 -15.33 1.27
CA ALA A 52 -6.31 -15.73 1.93
C ALA A 52 -6.51 -15.05 3.29
N ASP A 53 -5.43 -14.64 3.93
CA ASP A 53 -5.47 -13.93 5.21
C ASP A 53 -5.50 -12.42 5.04
N GLY A 54 -5.60 -11.93 3.80
CA GLY A 54 -5.58 -10.50 3.52
C GLY A 54 -4.21 -9.86 3.65
N ARG A 55 -3.15 -10.66 3.69
CA ARG A 55 -1.78 -10.20 3.93
C ARG A 55 -0.97 -10.17 2.65
N LEU A 56 -0.02 -9.26 2.60
CA LEU A 56 0.93 -9.18 1.51
C LEU A 56 2.22 -8.54 2.01
N ARG A 57 3.34 -9.22 1.75
CA ARG A 57 4.66 -8.63 1.94
C ARG A 57 5.11 -8.04 0.61
N LEU A 58 5.29 -6.73 0.58
CA LEU A 58 5.66 -6.02 -0.64
C LEU A 58 7.15 -6.09 -0.92
N VAL A 59 7.97 -5.86 0.10
CA VAL A 59 9.42 -6.00 0.01
C VAL A 59 9.94 -6.65 1.28
N ASP A 60 11.00 -7.45 1.15
CA ASP A 60 11.60 -8.18 2.26
C ASP A 60 12.56 -7.32 3.09
N GLU A 61 13.08 -6.27 2.50
CA GLU A 61 13.98 -5.35 3.17
C GLU A 61 13.45 -3.93 3.02
N VAL A 62 13.66 -3.11 4.05
CA VAL A 62 13.23 -1.71 4.01
C VAL A 62 14.08 -0.99 2.97
N PRO A 63 13.44 -0.34 1.98
CA PRO A 63 14.16 0.43 0.98
C PRO A 63 14.72 1.73 1.56
N GLU A 64 15.33 2.53 0.71
CA GLU A 64 15.91 3.81 1.11
C GLU A 64 14.89 4.69 1.82
N ALA A 65 15.38 5.51 2.76
CA ALA A 65 14.55 6.48 3.43
C ALA A 65 13.90 7.43 2.43
N GLY A 66 12.67 7.84 2.71
CA GLY A 66 11.93 8.74 1.85
C GLY A 66 10.44 8.52 1.97
N MET A 67 9.70 9.10 1.04
CA MET A 67 8.26 8.98 1.01
C MET A 67 7.84 7.82 0.11
N TYR A 68 6.88 7.04 0.57
CA TYR A 68 6.34 5.88 -0.16
C TYR A 68 4.83 5.95 -0.17
N ARG A 69 4.23 5.25 -1.14
CA ARG A 69 2.79 5.19 -1.32
C ARG A 69 2.37 3.76 -1.57
N ILE A 70 1.37 3.30 -0.83
CA ILE A 70 0.70 2.03 -1.11
C ILE A 70 -0.65 2.35 -1.74
N ALA A 71 -0.93 1.76 -2.90
CA ALA A 71 -2.20 1.89 -3.59
C ALA A 71 -2.91 0.54 -3.58
N PHE A 72 -4.18 0.56 -3.15
CA PHE A 72 -5.03 -0.63 -3.04
C PHE A 72 -6.15 -0.53 -4.07
N ASP A 73 -6.31 -1.57 -4.89
CA ASP A 73 -7.41 -1.65 -5.85
C ASP A 73 -8.65 -2.21 -5.16
N THR A 74 -9.29 -1.36 -4.39
CA THR A 74 -10.47 -1.74 -3.61
C THR A 74 -11.71 -1.89 -4.50
N GLY A 75 -11.75 -1.19 -5.64
CA GLY A 75 -12.89 -1.24 -6.55
C GLY A 75 -13.09 -2.59 -7.21
N THR A 76 -12.02 -3.32 -7.50
CA THR A 76 -12.14 -4.67 -8.04
C THR A 76 -12.62 -5.65 -6.97
N TYR A 77 -12.15 -5.45 -5.72
CA TYR A 77 -12.58 -6.29 -4.60
C TYR A 77 -14.06 -6.05 -4.26
N ASP A 78 -14.47 -4.79 -4.21
CA ASP A 78 -15.85 -4.40 -3.89
C ASP A 78 -16.30 -3.33 -4.90
N PRO A 79 -16.89 -3.77 -6.04
CA PRO A 79 -17.32 -2.82 -7.08
C PRO A 79 -18.40 -1.85 -6.63
N GLU A 80 -19.13 -2.15 -5.56
CA GLU A 80 -20.19 -1.29 -5.03
C GLU A 80 -19.69 -0.38 -3.92
N GLY A 81 -18.42 -0.49 -3.53
CA GLY A 81 -17.85 0.37 -2.52
C GLY A 81 -17.65 1.79 -3.02
N PHE A 82 -17.69 2.73 -2.09
CA PHE A 82 -17.59 4.16 -2.43
C PHE A 82 -16.17 4.52 -2.92
N PHE A 83 -15.12 3.89 -2.37
CA PHE A 83 -13.75 4.20 -2.69
C PHE A 83 -13.17 3.14 -3.63
N PRO A 84 -13.07 3.42 -4.95
CA PRO A 84 -12.55 2.43 -5.91
C PRO A 84 -11.04 2.21 -5.79
N ARG A 85 -10.37 3.14 -5.14
CA ARG A 85 -8.92 3.04 -4.88
C ARG A 85 -8.63 3.72 -3.56
N VAL A 86 -7.74 3.11 -2.79
CA VAL A 86 -7.23 3.72 -1.56
C VAL A 86 -5.72 3.88 -1.73
N THR A 87 -5.22 5.07 -1.49
CA THR A 87 -3.77 5.33 -1.50
C THR A 87 -3.35 5.88 -0.16
N ILE A 88 -2.25 5.34 0.39
CA ILE A 88 -1.73 5.75 1.68
C ILE A 88 -0.28 6.13 1.50
N GLU A 89 0.06 7.38 1.84
CA GLU A 89 1.43 7.86 1.80
C GLU A 89 2.01 7.80 3.20
N PHE A 90 3.25 7.35 3.29
CA PHE A 90 3.93 7.24 4.57
C PHE A 90 5.43 7.47 4.40
N THR A 91 6.09 7.74 5.51
CA THR A 91 7.51 8.06 5.52
C THR A 91 8.31 6.85 6.01
N VAL A 92 9.32 6.47 5.22
CA VAL A 92 10.31 5.47 5.62
C VAL A 92 11.54 6.19 6.11
N ARG A 93 12.01 5.83 7.31
CA ARG A 93 13.19 6.41 7.93
C ARG A 93 14.27 5.36 8.10
N GLY A 94 15.52 5.80 8.10
CA GLY A 94 16.64 4.89 8.32
C GLY A 94 16.58 4.25 9.69
N GLY A 95 17.10 3.03 9.80
CA GLY A 95 17.22 2.32 11.07
C GLY A 95 15.98 1.59 11.55
N VAL A 96 14.86 1.67 10.83
CA VAL A 96 13.65 0.94 11.17
C VAL A 96 13.56 -0.30 10.29
N PRO A 97 13.55 -1.51 10.86
CA PRO A 97 13.65 -2.75 10.07
C PRO A 97 12.34 -3.16 9.39
N HIS A 98 11.20 -2.62 9.82
CA HIS A 98 9.92 -3.10 9.34
C HIS A 98 8.86 -2.02 9.41
N TYR A 99 8.05 -1.95 8.35
CA TYR A 99 6.87 -1.09 8.28
C TYR A 99 5.67 -1.94 7.93
N HIS A 100 4.66 -1.90 8.77
CA HIS A 100 3.40 -2.59 8.51
C HIS A 100 2.29 -1.56 8.42
N VAL A 101 1.58 -1.53 7.28
CA VAL A 101 0.56 -0.54 6.97
C VAL A 101 -0.75 -1.27 6.72
N PRO A 102 -1.55 -1.51 7.76
CA PRO A 102 -2.84 -2.19 7.61
C PRO A 102 -3.90 -1.28 7.02
N LEU A 103 -4.90 -1.89 6.39
CA LEU A 103 -6.08 -1.19 5.89
C LEU A 103 -7.33 -1.84 6.46
N LEU A 104 -8.16 -1.04 7.15
CA LEU A 104 -9.48 -1.45 7.59
C LEU A 104 -10.47 -0.90 6.59
N LEU A 105 -11.11 -1.78 5.84
CA LEU A 105 -11.95 -1.39 4.71
C LEU A 105 -13.42 -1.67 4.98
N SER A 106 -14.27 -0.74 4.62
CA SER A 106 -15.73 -0.90 4.63
C SER A 106 -16.30 -0.29 3.34
N PRO A 107 -17.58 -0.52 3.02
CA PRO A 107 -18.14 0.00 1.77
C PRO A 107 -18.08 1.53 1.62
N PHE A 108 -18.10 2.26 2.72
CA PHE A 108 -18.17 3.72 2.67
C PHE A 108 -17.05 4.42 3.41
N GLY A 109 -16.05 3.68 3.85
CA GLY A 109 -14.96 4.29 4.59
C GLY A 109 -13.78 3.36 4.71
N TYR A 110 -12.67 3.91 5.19
CA TYR A 110 -11.51 3.10 5.51
C TYR A 110 -10.67 3.82 6.55
N SER A 111 -9.83 3.07 7.22
CA SER A 111 -8.84 3.63 8.11
C SER A 111 -7.53 2.85 8.00
N THR A 112 -6.47 3.49 8.42
CA THR A 112 -5.14 2.90 8.41
C THR A 112 -4.40 3.35 9.66
N TYR A 113 -3.37 2.60 10.01
CA TYR A 113 -2.51 2.95 11.12
C TYR A 113 -1.15 2.30 10.91
N ARG A 114 -0.17 2.72 11.69
CA ARG A 114 1.12 2.04 11.66
C ARG A 114 1.04 0.82 12.56
N GLY A 115 1.13 -0.36 11.97
CA GLY A 115 1.17 -1.61 12.71
C GLY A 115 2.54 -1.86 13.33
N SER A 116 2.58 -2.75 14.28
CA SER A 116 3.84 -3.12 14.95
C SER A 116 4.57 -4.25 14.20
#